data_f0262757b5a7db539423b546bc0a83f6
#
_entry.id   f0262757b5a7db539423b546bc0a83f6
#
_cell.length_a   1.000
_cell.length_b   1.000
_cell.length_c   1.000
_cell.angle_alpha   90.00
_cell.angle_beta   90.00
_cell.angle_gamma   90.00
#
_symmetry.space_group_name_H-M   'P 1'
#
loop_
_entity.id
_entity.type
_entity.pdbx_description
1 polymer ?
#
loop_
_entity_poly.entity_id
_entity_poly.type
_entity_poly.pdbx_seq_one_letter_code
_entity_poly.pdbx_strand_id
1 'polypeptide(L)'
;MTAILGHNFIGGARSAAGTLFLQSLDAASGEALPYRFVQATPEEVDAAAEAAASAYPHYRQLPASRRAEFLDTIAAELDALDDDFVAIVCRETALPATRIQGERSRTSGQLRLFAEVLRRGDFHGARIDRARPERKPLPRV
;
A
#
# COMPACT_ATOMS: atom_id res chain seq x y z
N MET A 1 -23.47 -2.70 -1.58
CA MET A 1 -22.60 -2.88 -0.39
C MET A 1 -21.89 -4.22 -0.47
N THR A 2 -20.57 -4.25 -0.61
CA THR A 2 -19.78 -5.48 -0.52
C THR A 2 -19.74 -5.94 0.94
N ALA A 3 -20.01 -7.21 1.21
CA ALA A 3 -20.00 -7.74 2.57
C ALA A 3 -18.59 -7.65 3.19
N ILE A 4 -18.45 -7.02 4.36
CA ILE A 4 -17.21 -7.00 5.13
C ILE A 4 -17.09 -8.35 5.84
N LEU A 5 -16.18 -9.19 5.39
CA LEU A 5 -15.98 -10.54 5.93
C LEU A 5 -15.05 -10.57 7.16
N GLY A 6 -14.24 -9.52 7.35
CA GLY A 6 -13.30 -9.42 8.47
C GLY A 6 -12.18 -10.47 8.46
N HIS A 7 -11.85 -11.01 7.28
CA HIS A 7 -10.77 -11.99 7.10
C HIS A 7 -9.41 -11.29 6.93
N ASN A 8 -8.35 -11.97 7.31
CA ASN A 8 -6.97 -11.58 7.01
C ASN A 8 -6.64 -11.80 5.53
N PHE A 9 -5.66 -11.06 4.99
CA PHE A 9 -5.11 -11.27 3.66
C PHE A 9 -3.65 -11.72 3.80
N ILE A 10 -3.35 -12.93 3.35
CA ILE A 10 -2.02 -13.55 3.47
C ILE A 10 -1.64 -14.15 2.13
N GLY A 11 -0.51 -13.71 1.54
CA GLY A 11 -0.02 -14.25 0.27
C GLY A 11 -1.00 -14.12 -0.90
N GLY A 12 -1.88 -13.11 -0.89
CA GLY A 12 -2.92 -12.91 -1.91
C GLY A 12 -4.21 -13.73 -1.69
N ALA A 13 -4.31 -14.50 -0.62
CA ALA A 13 -5.49 -15.27 -0.25
C ALA A 13 -6.16 -14.74 1.03
N ARG A 14 -7.44 -15.04 1.22
CA ARG A 14 -8.14 -14.77 2.47
C ARG A 14 -7.93 -15.90 3.45
N SER A 15 -7.69 -15.57 4.73
CA SER A 15 -7.53 -16.51 5.84
C SER A 15 -8.38 -16.07 7.04
N ALA A 16 -8.90 -17.01 7.78
CA ALA A 16 -9.71 -16.79 8.98
C ALA A 16 -9.58 -17.97 9.95
N ALA A 17 -8.33 -18.38 10.25
CA ALA A 17 -8.06 -19.54 11.11
C ALA A 17 -8.29 -19.27 12.60
N GLY A 18 -8.25 -18.01 13.02
CA GLY A 18 -8.44 -17.60 14.40
C GLY A 18 -9.89 -17.81 14.90
N THR A 19 -10.03 -18.02 16.20
CA THR A 19 -11.33 -18.15 16.87
C THR A 19 -11.73 -16.91 17.67
N LEU A 20 -10.81 -15.96 17.84
CA LEU A 20 -11.05 -14.69 18.50
C LEU A 20 -11.38 -13.60 17.47
N PHE A 21 -12.21 -12.66 17.89
CA PHE A 21 -12.69 -11.59 17.01
C PHE A 21 -12.49 -10.22 17.66
N LEU A 22 -12.11 -9.24 16.86
CA LEU A 22 -12.15 -7.83 17.20
C LEU A 22 -13.48 -7.26 16.70
N GLN A 23 -14.23 -6.65 17.60
CA GLN A 23 -15.48 -5.98 17.27
C GLN A 23 -15.21 -4.53 16.90
N SER A 24 -15.66 -4.11 15.72
CA SER A 24 -15.65 -2.70 15.36
C SER A 24 -16.78 -1.95 16.07
N LEU A 25 -16.48 -0.73 16.51
CA LEU A 25 -17.41 0.13 17.23
C LEU A 25 -17.65 1.44 16.47
N ASP A 26 -18.83 1.98 16.60
CA ASP A 26 -19.13 3.34 16.21
C ASP A 26 -18.48 4.30 17.22
N ALA A 27 -17.54 5.12 16.76
CA ALA A 27 -16.72 5.96 17.64
C ALA A 27 -17.51 7.10 18.33
N ALA A 28 -18.67 7.47 17.79
CA ALA A 28 -19.51 8.51 18.38
C ALA A 28 -20.46 7.96 19.46
N SER A 29 -21.06 6.76 19.22
CA SER A 29 -22.05 6.17 20.14
C SER A 29 -21.47 5.07 21.03
N GLY A 30 -20.35 4.46 20.67
CA GLY A 30 -19.79 3.27 21.32
C GLY A 30 -20.55 1.97 21.00
N GLU A 31 -21.54 2.02 20.11
CA GLU A 31 -22.32 0.84 19.72
C GLU A 31 -21.52 -0.07 18.78
N ALA A 32 -21.74 -1.39 18.90
CA ALA A 32 -21.11 -2.37 18.02
C ALA A 32 -21.60 -2.23 16.58
N LEU A 33 -20.68 -2.15 15.63
CA LEU A 33 -20.97 -2.22 14.21
C LEU A 33 -21.29 -3.66 13.78
N PRO A 34 -22.03 -3.88 12.68
CA PRO A 34 -22.50 -5.21 12.28
C PRO A 34 -21.40 -6.13 11.72
N TYR A 35 -20.13 -5.74 11.84
CA TYR A 35 -19.00 -6.50 11.34
C TYR A 35 -17.89 -6.62 12.40
N ARG A 36 -17.17 -7.73 12.33
CA ARG A 36 -16.06 -8.05 13.23
C ARG A 36 -14.92 -8.68 12.44
N PHE A 37 -13.72 -8.58 12.98
CA PHE A 37 -12.49 -9.01 12.30
C PHE A 37 -11.88 -10.20 13.06
N VAL A 38 -11.47 -11.23 12.31
CA VAL A 38 -10.79 -12.39 12.89
C VAL A 38 -9.40 -11.96 13.37
N GLN A 39 -9.08 -12.24 14.62
CA GLN A 39 -7.71 -12.09 15.10
C GLN A 39 -6.83 -13.18 14.48
N ALA A 40 -5.72 -12.76 13.86
CA ALA A 40 -4.79 -13.71 13.25
C ALA A 40 -4.17 -14.63 14.31
N THR A 41 -3.94 -15.91 13.94
CA THR A 41 -3.14 -16.81 14.74
C THR A 41 -1.64 -16.54 14.56
N PRO A 42 -0.76 -16.99 15.48
CA PRO A 42 0.69 -16.91 15.28
C PRO A 42 1.15 -17.50 13.94
N GLU A 43 0.58 -18.63 13.54
CA GLU A 43 0.90 -19.30 12.28
C GLU A 43 0.48 -18.47 11.06
N GLU A 44 -0.64 -17.75 11.12
CA GLU A 44 -1.05 -16.80 10.08
C GLU A 44 -0.09 -15.62 9.99
N VAL A 45 0.40 -15.11 11.12
CA VAL A 45 1.39 -14.03 11.16
C VAL A 45 2.70 -14.49 10.54
N ASP A 46 3.19 -15.67 10.92
CA ASP A 46 4.41 -16.28 10.37
C ASP A 46 4.27 -16.49 8.86
N ALA A 47 3.15 -17.05 8.41
CA ALA A 47 2.88 -17.27 6.98
C ALA A 47 2.85 -15.94 6.19
N ALA A 48 2.33 -14.85 6.77
CA ALA A 48 2.35 -13.54 6.14
C ALA A 48 3.78 -12.99 6.01
N ALA A 49 4.60 -13.16 7.05
CA ALA A 49 6.01 -12.76 7.06
C ALA A 49 6.83 -13.56 6.02
N GLU A 50 6.64 -14.87 5.97
CA GLU A 50 7.29 -15.74 4.99
C GLU A 50 6.88 -15.42 3.55
N ALA A 51 5.59 -15.15 3.30
CA ALA A 51 5.11 -14.74 1.99
C ALA A 51 5.75 -13.41 1.54
N ALA A 52 5.87 -12.44 2.44
CA ALA A 52 6.53 -11.17 2.17
C ALA A 52 8.03 -11.35 1.89
N ALA A 53 8.73 -12.15 2.70
CA ALA A 53 10.14 -12.46 2.52
C ALA A 53 10.39 -13.16 1.17
N SER A 54 9.53 -14.09 0.78
CA SER A 54 9.60 -14.82 -0.49
C SER A 54 9.33 -13.92 -1.71
N ALA A 55 8.44 -12.95 -1.58
CA ALA A 55 8.12 -12.00 -2.66
C ALA A 55 9.23 -10.96 -2.87
N TYR A 56 9.97 -10.57 -1.83
CA TYR A 56 10.93 -9.48 -1.87
C TYR A 56 12.04 -9.64 -2.92
N PRO A 57 12.73 -10.81 -3.08
CA PRO A 57 13.79 -10.98 -4.07
C PRO A 57 13.33 -10.70 -5.50
N HIS A 58 12.10 -11.09 -5.84
CA HIS A 58 11.50 -10.80 -7.15
C HIS A 58 11.14 -9.31 -7.27
N TYR A 59 10.42 -8.77 -6.29
CA TYR A 59 9.94 -7.37 -6.34
C TYR A 59 11.10 -6.37 -6.41
N ARG A 60 12.17 -6.56 -5.64
CA ARG A 60 13.34 -5.65 -5.65
C ARG A 60 14.06 -5.57 -6.99
N GLN A 61 13.95 -6.62 -7.82
CA GLN A 61 14.61 -6.70 -9.14
C GLN A 61 13.74 -6.13 -10.26
N LEU A 62 12.48 -5.81 -10.00
CA LEU A 62 11.60 -5.23 -11.01
C LEU A 62 12.16 -3.88 -11.50
N PRO A 63 12.04 -3.58 -12.81
CA PRO A 63 12.34 -2.25 -13.33
C PRO A 63 11.55 -1.17 -12.57
N ALA A 64 12.14 0.02 -12.46
CA ALA A 64 11.50 1.15 -11.78
C ALA A 64 10.11 1.48 -12.35
N SER A 65 9.93 1.35 -13.67
CA SER A 65 8.63 1.53 -14.33
C SER A 65 7.57 0.57 -13.79
N ARG A 66 7.90 -0.72 -13.60
CA ARG A 66 6.95 -1.72 -13.09
C ARG A 66 6.58 -1.48 -11.64
N ARG A 67 7.55 -1.03 -10.82
CA ARG A 67 7.27 -0.63 -9.43
C ARG A 67 6.42 0.64 -9.37
N ALA A 68 6.64 1.58 -10.29
CA ALA A 68 5.81 2.78 -10.41
C ALA A 68 4.36 2.44 -10.83
N GLU A 69 4.16 1.57 -11.81
CA GLU A 69 2.84 1.06 -12.21
C GLU A 69 2.09 0.42 -11.05
N PHE A 70 2.79 -0.34 -10.21
CA PHE A 70 2.20 -0.94 -9.01
C PHE A 70 1.65 0.11 -8.04
N LEU A 71 2.42 1.19 -7.78
CA LEU A 71 1.97 2.29 -6.92
C LEU A 71 0.79 3.06 -7.54
N ASP A 72 0.81 3.30 -8.85
CA ASP A 72 -0.29 3.96 -9.55
C ASP A 72 -1.57 3.11 -9.52
N THR A 73 -1.43 1.78 -9.65
CA THR A 73 -2.58 0.86 -9.54
C THR A 73 -3.19 0.92 -8.14
N ILE A 74 -2.38 0.88 -7.08
CA ILE A 74 -2.89 1.03 -5.71
C ILE A 74 -3.61 2.38 -5.55
N ALA A 75 -3.06 3.46 -6.08
CA ALA A 75 -3.68 4.78 -6.02
C ALA A 75 -5.04 4.82 -6.74
N ALA A 76 -5.13 4.17 -7.92
CA ALA A 76 -6.37 4.07 -8.67
C ALA A 76 -7.44 3.26 -7.95
N GLU A 77 -7.08 2.12 -7.34
CA GLU A 77 -7.98 1.30 -6.54
C GLU A 77 -8.50 2.05 -5.30
N LEU A 78 -7.64 2.84 -4.63
CA LEU A 78 -8.06 3.68 -3.50
C LEU A 78 -9.05 4.78 -3.94
N ASP A 79 -8.82 5.41 -5.09
CA ASP A 79 -9.73 6.44 -5.61
C ASP A 79 -11.07 5.85 -6.10
N ALA A 80 -11.08 4.57 -6.50
CA ALA A 80 -12.27 3.86 -6.93
C ALA A 80 -13.16 3.40 -5.75
N LEU A 81 -12.70 3.51 -4.50
CA LEU A 81 -13.54 3.21 -3.34
C LEU A 81 -14.73 4.16 -3.28
N ASP A 82 -15.90 3.60 -3.04
CA ASP A 82 -17.19 4.29 -3.07
C ASP A 82 -17.53 5.06 -1.78
N ASP A 83 -18.73 5.62 -1.74
CA ASP A 83 -19.24 6.33 -0.56
C ASP A 83 -19.49 5.41 0.64
N ASP A 84 -19.70 4.12 0.42
CA ASP A 84 -19.82 3.12 1.51
C ASP A 84 -18.51 3.06 2.32
N PHE A 85 -17.35 3.10 1.64
CA PHE A 85 -16.05 3.18 2.31
C PHE A 85 -15.95 4.43 3.19
N VAL A 86 -16.32 5.59 2.66
CA VAL A 86 -16.29 6.86 3.41
C VAL A 86 -17.21 6.78 4.62
N ALA A 87 -18.43 6.25 4.46
CA ALA A 87 -19.41 6.13 5.53
C ALA A 87 -18.92 5.21 6.66
N ILE A 88 -18.28 4.08 6.33
CA ILE A 88 -17.72 3.14 7.32
C ILE A 88 -16.60 3.84 8.12
N VAL A 89 -15.66 4.50 7.44
CA VAL A 89 -14.55 5.19 8.11
C VAL A 89 -15.06 6.33 9.00
N CYS A 90 -16.07 7.08 8.56
CA CYS A 90 -16.70 8.11 9.39
C CYS A 90 -17.29 7.53 10.68
N ARG A 91 -17.95 6.38 10.62
CA ARG A 91 -18.52 5.71 11.81
C ARG A 91 -17.43 5.21 12.75
N GLU A 92 -16.36 4.61 12.23
CA GLU A 92 -15.27 4.07 13.04
C GLU A 92 -14.36 5.15 13.66
N THR A 93 -14.36 6.37 13.11
CA THR A 93 -13.44 7.44 13.56
C THR A 93 -14.15 8.66 14.16
N ALA A 94 -15.46 8.81 13.96
CA ALA A 94 -16.24 10.01 14.21
C ALA A 94 -15.73 11.27 13.44
N LEU A 95 -14.92 11.09 12.40
CA LEU A 95 -14.45 12.18 11.54
C LEU A 95 -15.48 12.52 10.45
N PRO A 96 -15.57 13.78 10.01
CA PRO A 96 -16.50 14.17 8.96
C PRO A 96 -16.06 13.63 7.59
N ALA A 97 -17.03 13.37 6.69
CA ALA A 97 -16.79 12.80 5.36
C ALA A 97 -15.79 13.58 4.52
N THR A 98 -15.81 14.91 4.59
CA THR A 98 -14.85 15.79 3.89
C THR A 98 -13.41 15.53 4.33
N ARG A 99 -13.20 15.21 5.61
CA ARG A 99 -11.88 14.86 6.13
C ARG A 99 -11.42 13.52 5.57
N ILE A 100 -12.29 12.49 5.58
CA ILE A 100 -11.96 11.16 5.05
C ILE A 100 -11.67 11.21 3.55
N GLN A 101 -12.46 11.94 2.77
CA GLN A 101 -12.21 12.18 1.34
C GLN A 101 -10.86 12.87 1.12
N GLY A 102 -10.52 13.87 1.94
CA GLY A 102 -9.21 14.54 1.90
C GLY A 102 -8.04 13.61 2.20
N GLU A 103 -8.17 12.74 3.22
CA GLU A 103 -7.14 11.76 3.56
C GLU A 103 -6.96 10.70 2.46
N ARG A 104 -8.05 10.24 1.84
CA ARG A 104 -7.98 9.33 0.68
C ARG A 104 -7.21 9.99 -0.48
N SER A 105 -7.57 11.22 -0.85
CA SER A 105 -6.89 11.96 -1.92
C SER A 105 -5.42 12.22 -1.60
N ARG A 106 -5.10 12.51 -0.35
CA ARG A 106 -3.71 12.69 0.10
C ARG A 106 -2.92 11.38 -0.03
N THR A 107 -3.51 10.26 0.33
CA THR A 107 -2.87 8.93 0.25
C THR A 107 -2.61 8.53 -1.20
N SER A 108 -3.60 8.63 -2.09
CA SER A 108 -3.44 8.31 -3.50
C SER A 108 -2.46 9.28 -4.20
N GLY A 109 -2.49 10.56 -3.84
CA GLY A 109 -1.52 11.56 -4.30
C GLY A 109 -0.08 11.23 -3.90
N GLN A 110 0.14 10.76 -2.67
CA GLN A 110 1.45 10.34 -2.18
C GLN A 110 1.99 9.12 -2.93
N LEU A 111 1.13 8.15 -3.23
CA LEU A 111 1.52 6.97 -4.03
C LEU A 111 1.96 7.38 -5.44
N ARG A 112 1.22 8.28 -6.10
CA ARG A 112 1.58 8.81 -7.41
C ARG A 112 2.87 9.62 -7.39
N LEU A 113 3.10 10.40 -6.33
CA LEU A 113 4.36 11.11 -6.14
C LEU A 113 5.54 10.14 -6.12
N PHE A 114 5.46 9.05 -5.36
CA PHE A 114 6.54 8.05 -5.32
C PHE A 114 6.66 7.25 -6.62
N ALA A 115 5.57 7.01 -7.34
CA ALA A 115 5.62 6.44 -8.67
C ALA A 115 6.44 7.32 -9.63
N GLU A 116 6.24 8.65 -9.56
CA GLU A 116 7.00 9.60 -10.36
C GLU A 116 8.49 9.66 -9.97
N VAL A 117 8.79 9.63 -8.65
CA VAL A 117 10.18 9.54 -8.15
C VAL A 117 10.88 8.30 -8.70
N LEU A 118 10.19 7.14 -8.75
CA LEU A 118 10.74 5.92 -9.33
C LEU A 118 11.03 6.08 -10.83
N ARG A 119 10.16 6.72 -11.59
CA ARG A 119 10.34 6.96 -13.04
C ARG A 119 11.52 7.88 -13.34
N ARG A 120 11.67 8.93 -12.55
CA ARG A 120 12.80 9.87 -12.71
C ARG A 120 14.14 9.23 -12.40
N GLY A 121 14.20 8.37 -11.36
CA GLY A 121 15.44 7.69 -10.98
C GLY A 121 16.52 8.58 -10.35
N ASP A 122 16.23 9.83 -10.04
CA ASP A 122 17.20 10.82 -9.50
C ASP A 122 17.90 10.34 -8.23
N PHE A 123 17.18 9.56 -7.43
CA PHE A 123 17.69 9.02 -6.15
C PHE A 123 18.86 8.02 -6.33
N HIS A 124 19.08 7.50 -7.53
CA HIS A 124 20.25 6.65 -7.83
C HIS A 124 21.55 7.45 -7.89
N GLY A 125 21.49 8.78 -8.04
CA GLY A 125 22.67 9.61 -8.19
C GLY A 125 23.52 9.28 -9.43
N ALA A 126 22.91 8.67 -10.45
CA ALA A 126 23.60 8.28 -11.67
C ALA A 126 24.17 9.51 -12.38
N ARG A 127 25.44 9.40 -12.80
CA ARG A 127 26.14 10.43 -13.54
C ARG A 127 26.61 9.87 -14.86
N ILE A 128 26.41 10.64 -15.93
CA ILE A 128 26.93 10.33 -17.25
C ILE A 128 28.04 11.34 -17.56
N ASP A 129 29.27 10.88 -17.58
CA ASP A 129 30.39 11.67 -17.98
C ASP A 129 30.73 11.38 -19.44
N ARG A 130 30.88 12.42 -20.25
CA ARG A 130 31.25 12.27 -21.66
C ARG A 130 32.69 11.78 -21.78
N ALA A 131 32.99 10.99 -22.83
CA ALA A 131 34.34 10.61 -23.21
C ALA A 131 35.20 11.86 -23.45
N ARG A 132 36.47 11.78 -23.05
CA ARG A 132 37.50 12.82 -23.28
C ARG A 132 38.76 12.14 -23.78
N PRO A 133 38.79 11.74 -25.05
CA PRO A 133 39.91 10.98 -25.63
C PRO A 133 41.23 11.75 -25.60
N GLU A 134 41.19 13.10 -25.66
CA GLU A 134 42.32 14.00 -25.59
C GLU A 134 42.88 14.28 -24.19
N ARG A 135 42.23 13.76 -23.14
CA ARG A 135 42.64 13.99 -21.75
C ARG A 135 44.00 13.38 -21.46
N LYS A 136 44.88 14.18 -20.84
CA LYS A 136 46.20 13.71 -20.36
C LYS A 136 46.16 13.56 -18.82
N PRO A 137 46.99 12.66 -18.22
CA PRO A 137 47.93 11.75 -18.87
C PRO A 137 47.28 10.52 -19.54
N LEU A 138 46.02 10.19 -19.17
CA LEU A 138 45.26 9.05 -19.71
C LEU A 138 43.95 9.50 -20.32
N PRO A 139 43.58 9.01 -21.50
CA PRO A 139 42.26 9.24 -22.07
C PRO A 139 41.14 8.76 -21.13
N ARG A 140 39.98 9.39 -21.23
CA ARG A 140 38.73 8.93 -20.61
C ARG A 140 37.84 8.42 -21.73
N VAL A 141 37.61 7.13 -21.78
CA VAL A 141 36.74 6.44 -22.74
C VAL A 141 35.35 6.19 -22.14
#